data_7b09a2a37c4d2b62705258791bd47238
#
_entry.id   7b09a2a37c4d2b62705258791bd47238
#
_cell.length_a   1.000
_cell.length_b   1.000
_cell.length_c   1.000
_cell.angle_alpha   90.00
_cell.angle_beta   90.00
_cell.angle_gamma   90.00
#
_symmetry.space_group_name_H-M   'P 1'
#
loop_
_entity.id
_entity.type
_entity.pdbx_description
1 polymer ?
#
loop_
_entity_poly.entity_id
_entity_poly.type
_entity_poly.pdbx_seq_one_letter_code
_entity_poly.pdbx_strand_id
1 'polypeptide(L)'
;MPRRAAAQVRPVEPDPVHRNRLVQQVINKVMLDGKKSVAEQIVYDALAILGERTGKNPVEQLEAGIKALTPVLEVRSRRVGGATYQVPVEVPARRARTLAVRWLVQFARARREYSMAERLASEILDANQQQGSAWKRKDDIYRMAQANKAFAHYRW
;
A
#
# COMPACT_ATOMS: atom_id res chain seq x y z
N MET A 1 4.69 22.25 14.81
CA MET A 1 3.64 22.26 13.74
C MET A 1 3.57 23.64 13.12
N PRO A 2 3.54 23.79 11.81
CA PRO A 2 3.41 25.11 11.18
C PRO A 2 2.05 25.71 11.52
N ARG A 3 2.04 26.98 11.93
CA ARG A 3 0.81 27.68 12.36
C ARG A 3 0.00 28.25 11.20
N ARG A 4 0.65 28.58 10.07
CA ARG A 4 0.02 29.34 8.96
C ARG A 4 -0.25 28.48 7.72
N ALA A 5 0.60 27.50 7.42
CA ALA A 5 0.45 26.65 6.25
C ALA A 5 0.88 25.21 6.57
N ALA A 6 0.32 24.24 5.85
CA ALA A 6 0.79 22.87 5.92
C ALA A 6 2.24 22.79 5.40
N ALA A 7 3.03 21.87 5.98
CA ALA A 7 4.39 21.63 5.52
C ALA A 7 4.41 21.22 4.04
N GLN A 8 5.36 21.75 3.28
CA GLN A 8 5.53 21.38 1.88
C GLN A 8 5.90 19.90 1.77
N VAL A 9 5.23 19.22 0.87
CA VAL A 9 5.47 17.82 0.59
C VAL A 9 6.67 17.70 -0.33
N ARG A 10 7.73 17.04 0.14
CA ARG A 10 8.89 16.74 -0.70
C ARG A 10 8.50 15.78 -1.81
N PRO A 11 8.86 16.04 -3.08
CA PRO A 11 8.67 15.09 -4.17
C PRO A 11 9.53 13.84 -3.93
N VAL A 12 8.99 12.68 -4.29
CA VAL A 12 9.78 11.44 -4.30
C VAL A 12 10.50 11.37 -5.63
N GLU A 13 11.81 11.33 -5.61
CA GLU A 13 12.62 11.10 -6.80
C GLU A 13 12.40 9.69 -7.32
N PRO A 14 12.50 9.46 -8.64
CA PRO A 14 12.42 8.13 -9.21
C PRO A 14 13.63 7.28 -8.81
N ASP A 15 13.44 5.97 -8.70
CA ASP A 15 14.52 5.02 -8.49
C ASP A 15 15.55 5.08 -9.63
N PRO A 16 16.86 5.04 -9.34
CA PRO A 16 17.90 5.18 -10.37
C PRO A 16 17.96 4.01 -11.36
N VAL A 17 17.62 2.79 -10.94
CA VAL A 17 17.67 1.58 -11.78
C VAL A 17 16.44 1.48 -12.68
N HIS A 18 15.25 1.53 -12.09
CA HIS A 18 14.00 1.36 -12.82
C HIS A 18 13.35 2.68 -13.26
N ARG A 19 13.92 3.83 -12.88
CA ARG A 19 13.41 5.18 -13.16
C ARG A 19 11.92 5.37 -12.81
N ASN A 20 11.46 4.66 -11.77
CA ASN A 20 10.06 4.62 -11.37
C ASN A 20 9.88 5.14 -9.93
N ARG A 21 8.96 6.09 -9.77
CA ARG A 21 8.64 6.67 -8.46
C ARG A 21 7.94 5.70 -7.52
N LEU A 22 7.18 4.75 -8.06
CA LEU A 22 6.49 3.76 -7.24
C LEU A 22 7.47 2.77 -6.62
N VAL A 23 8.48 2.32 -7.38
CA VAL A 23 9.59 1.49 -6.86
C VAL A 23 10.26 2.20 -5.69
N GLN A 24 10.59 3.49 -5.85
CA GLN A 24 11.19 4.28 -4.77
C GLN A 24 10.29 4.41 -3.54
N GLN A 25 8.97 4.53 -3.72
CA GLN A 25 8.02 4.55 -2.60
C GLN A 25 7.99 3.21 -1.84
N VAL A 26 8.09 2.10 -2.55
CA VAL A 26 8.18 0.76 -1.94
C VAL A 26 9.49 0.61 -1.18
N ILE A 27 10.63 0.99 -1.76
CA ILE A 27 11.94 0.99 -1.09
C ILE A 27 11.88 1.79 0.22
N ASN A 28 11.37 3.02 0.17
CA ASN A 28 11.23 3.87 1.35
C ASN A 28 10.32 3.25 2.42
N LYS A 29 9.36 2.41 2.04
CA LYS A 29 8.48 1.73 2.99
C LYS A 29 9.06 0.42 3.53
N VAL A 30 9.86 -0.28 2.74
CA VAL A 30 10.59 -1.48 3.17
C VAL A 30 11.73 -1.13 4.13
N MET A 31 12.34 0.03 3.96
CA MET A 31 13.47 0.49 4.77
C MET A 31 13.14 0.49 6.28
N LEU A 32 14.08 -0.03 7.07
CA LEU A 32 14.12 0.01 8.53
C LEU A 32 15.44 0.62 8.99
N ASP A 33 15.44 1.36 10.09
CA ASP A 33 16.61 1.93 10.74
C ASP A 33 17.53 2.76 9.82
N GLY A 34 16.95 3.34 8.77
CA GLY A 34 17.70 4.11 7.77
C GLY A 34 18.57 3.29 6.82
N LYS A 35 18.51 1.96 6.84
CA LYS A 35 19.31 1.07 5.98
C LYS A 35 18.74 1.02 4.56
N LYS A 36 18.96 2.09 3.80
CA LYS A 36 18.35 2.25 2.47
C LYS A 36 18.92 1.25 1.45
N SER A 37 20.23 1.01 1.45
CA SER A 37 20.89 0.07 0.52
C SER A 37 20.34 -1.36 0.64
N VAL A 38 20.09 -1.81 1.87
CA VAL A 38 19.47 -3.12 2.12
C VAL A 38 18.03 -3.17 1.58
N ALA A 39 17.27 -2.09 1.76
CA ALA A 39 15.91 -2.01 1.23
C ALA A 39 15.88 -1.97 -0.30
N GLU A 40 16.82 -1.30 -0.94
CA GLU A 40 17.01 -1.29 -2.39
C GLU A 40 17.27 -2.70 -2.91
N GLN A 41 18.22 -3.41 -2.32
CA GLN A 41 18.54 -4.79 -2.71
C GLN A 41 17.31 -5.71 -2.56
N ILE A 42 16.60 -5.66 -1.44
CA ILE A 42 15.38 -6.46 -1.22
C ILE A 42 14.34 -6.22 -2.31
N VAL A 43 14.11 -4.96 -2.69
CA VAL A 43 13.10 -4.63 -3.71
C VAL A 43 13.58 -5.04 -5.11
N TYR A 44 14.86 -4.87 -5.43
CA TYR A 44 15.41 -5.30 -6.72
C TYR A 44 15.37 -6.82 -6.86
N ASP A 45 15.76 -7.57 -5.84
CA ASP A 45 15.66 -9.02 -5.83
C ASP A 45 14.18 -9.48 -5.95
N ALA A 46 13.25 -8.80 -5.29
CA ALA A 46 11.83 -9.10 -5.42
C ALA A 46 11.33 -8.86 -6.86
N LEU A 47 11.76 -7.79 -7.51
CA LEU A 47 11.41 -7.51 -8.90
C LEU A 47 12.04 -8.53 -9.86
N ALA A 48 13.27 -8.99 -9.62
CA ALA A 48 13.90 -10.05 -10.39
C ALA A 48 13.10 -11.36 -10.29
N ILE A 49 12.73 -11.78 -9.07
CA ILE A 49 11.87 -12.95 -8.82
C ILE A 49 10.52 -12.82 -9.54
N LEU A 50 9.90 -11.62 -9.54
CA LEU A 50 8.67 -11.37 -10.27
C LEU A 50 8.83 -11.55 -11.77
N GLY A 51 9.92 -11.03 -12.35
CA GLY A 51 10.24 -11.18 -13.75
C GLY A 51 10.41 -12.65 -14.15
N GLU A 52 11.17 -13.41 -13.36
CA GLU A 52 11.40 -14.84 -13.57
C GLU A 52 10.10 -15.66 -13.49
N ARG A 53 9.27 -15.42 -12.48
CA ARG A 53 8.01 -16.18 -12.28
C ARG A 53 6.93 -15.85 -13.28
N THR A 54 6.86 -14.62 -13.76
CA THR A 54 5.77 -14.16 -14.64
C THR A 54 6.14 -14.08 -16.10
N GLY A 55 7.44 -13.98 -16.43
CA GLY A 55 7.94 -13.70 -17.78
C GLY A 55 7.54 -12.32 -18.32
N LYS A 56 7.05 -11.41 -17.44
CA LYS A 56 6.55 -10.07 -17.78
C LYS A 56 7.45 -9.00 -17.16
N ASN A 57 7.26 -7.75 -17.59
CA ASN A 57 7.96 -6.62 -16.99
C ASN A 57 7.63 -6.52 -15.48
N PRO A 58 8.64 -6.66 -14.60
CA PRO A 58 8.42 -6.70 -13.15
C PRO A 58 7.86 -5.38 -12.60
N VAL A 59 8.21 -4.24 -13.19
CA VAL A 59 7.69 -2.93 -12.76
C VAL A 59 6.20 -2.83 -13.06
N GLU A 60 5.74 -3.28 -14.23
CA GLU A 60 4.32 -3.32 -14.58
C GLU A 60 3.54 -4.25 -13.65
N GLN A 61 4.13 -5.38 -13.26
CA GLN A 61 3.51 -6.29 -12.29
C GLN A 61 3.37 -5.64 -10.90
N LEU A 62 4.37 -4.89 -10.46
CA LEU A 62 4.28 -4.11 -9.22
C LEU A 62 3.20 -3.04 -9.31
N GLU A 63 3.13 -2.30 -10.41
CA GLU A 63 2.10 -1.27 -10.63
C GLU A 63 0.70 -1.85 -10.63
N ALA A 64 0.50 -2.98 -11.30
CA ALA A 64 -0.76 -3.71 -11.33
C ALA A 64 -1.17 -4.17 -9.91
N GLY A 65 -0.25 -4.74 -9.13
CA GLY A 65 -0.48 -5.14 -7.74
C GLY A 65 -0.86 -3.97 -6.85
N ILE A 66 -0.14 -2.87 -6.92
CA ILE A 66 -0.47 -1.66 -6.16
C ILE A 66 -1.83 -1.09 -6.59
N LYS A 67 -2.15 -1.09 -7.88
CA LYS A 67 -3.46 -0.67 -8.39
C LYS A 67 -4.58 -1.55 -7.84
N ALA A 68 -4.38 -2.87 -7.81
CA ALA A 68 -5.32 -3.82 -7.23
C ALA A 68 -5.56 -3.57 -5.74
N LEU A 69 -4.52 -3.18 -4.98
CA LEU A 69 -4.59 -2.89 -3.54
C LEU A 69 -5.10 -1.48 -3.23
N THR A 70 -5.12 -0.56 -4.20
CA THR A 70 -5.48 0.85 -3.96
C THR A 70 -6.96 0.97 -3.57
N PRO A 71 -7.29 1.44 -2.35
CA PRO A 71 -8.67 1.59 -1.91
C PRO A 71 -9.28 2.91 -2.41
N VAL A 72 -10.57 2.90 -2.71
CA VAL A 72 -11.37 4.12 -2.99
C VAL A 72 -11.98 4.68 -1.71
N LEU A 73 -12.32 3.79 -0.77
CA LEU A 73 -12.98 4.13 0.49
C LEU A 73 -12.13 3.70 1.68
N GLU A 74 -12.19 4.47 2.76
CA GLU A 74 -11.72 4.07 4.09
C GLU A 74 -12.83 4.28 5.11
N VAL A 75 -12.74 3.60 6.24
CA VAL A 75 -13.67 3.79 7.37
C VAL A 75 -12.97 4.60 8.44
N ARG A 76 -13.60 5.68 8.87
CA ARG A 76 -13.11 6.53 9.97
C ARG A 76 -14.10 6.53 11.12
N SER A 77 -13.60 6.33 12.34
CA SER A 77 -14.42 6.45 13.53
C SER A 77 -14.74 7.93 13.83
N ARG A 78 -16.02 8.20 14.08
CA ARG A 78 -16.51 9.51 14.51
C ARG A 78 -17.37 9.39 15.75
N ARG A 79 -17.20 10.34 16.65
CA ARG A 79 -18.03 10.42 17.86
C ARG A 79 -19.14 11.45 17.64
N VAL A 80 -20.39 10.99 17.71
CA VAL A 80 -21.58 11.84 17.57
C VAL A 80 -22.50 11.53 18.73
N GLY A 81 -22.86 12.55 19.53
CA GLY A 81 -23.78 12.38 20.67
C GLY A 81 -23.33 11.33 21.71
N GLY A 82 -22.02 11.13 21.88
CA GLY A 82 -21.47 10.14 22.82
C GLY A 82 -21.24 8.74 22.24
N ALA A 83 -21.86 8.40 21.11
CA ALA A 83 -21.64 7.14 20.40
C ALA A 83 -20.56 7.26 19.33
N THR A 84 -19.78 6.20 19.11
CA THR A 84 -18.73 6.15 18.08
C THR A 84 -19.25 5.39 16.87
N TYR A 85 -19.31 6.08 15.73
CA TYR A 85 -19.74 5.52 14.45
C TYR A 85 -18.55 5.32 13.50
N GLN A 86 -18.60 4.25 12.73
CA GLN A 86 -17.63 3.97 11.65
C GLN A 86 -18.16 4.58 10.36
N VAL A 87 -17.63 5.73 9.97
CA VAL A 87 -18.12 6.48 8.80
C VAL A 87 -17.28 6.17 7.58
N PRO A 88 -17.86 5.71 6.46
CA PRO A 88 -17.15 5.53 5.20
C PRO A 88 -16.84 6.89 4.56
N VAL A 89 -15.58 7.07 4.17
CA VAL A 89 -15.09 8.32 3.55
C VAL A 89 -14.25 7.97 2.32
N GLU A 90 -14.39 8.76 1.28
CA GLU A 90 -13.53 8.65 0.09
C GLU A 90 -12.07 8.99 0.42
N VAL A 91 -11.15 8.23 -0.18
CA VAL A 91 -9.72 8.39 0.07
C VAL A 91 -9.08 9.21 -1.05
N PRO A 92 -8.41 10.33 -0.74
CA PRO A 92 -7.63 11.06 -1.73
C PRO A 92 -6.58 10.17 -2.39
N ALA A 93 -6.36 10.33 -3.69
CA ALA A 93 -5.50 9.45 -4.50
C ALA A 93 -4.09 9.24 -3.91
N ARG A 94 -3.49 10.31 -3.34
CA ARG A 94 -2.19 10.22 -2.67
C ARG A 94 -2.22 9.31 -1.45
N ARG A 95 -3.26 9.41 -0.61
CA ARG A 95 -3.44 8.59 0.58
C ARG A 95 -3.75 7.15 0.19
N ALA A 96 -4.59 6.93 -0.81
CA ALA A 96 -4.94 5.62 -1.33
C ALA A 96 -3.69 4.83 -1.75
N ARG A 97 -2.78 5.48 -2.52
CA ARG A 97 -1.48 4.88 -2.89
C ARG A 97 -0.62 4.57 -1.66
N THR A 98 -0.55 5.49 -0.70
CA THR A 98 0.23 5.29 0.53
C THR A 98 -0.31 4.10 1.33
N LEU A 99 -1.63 3.92 1.40
CA LEU A 99 -2.26 2.78 2.05
C LEU A 99 -1.93 1.46 1.34
N ALA A 100 -2.03 1.43 0.02
CA ALA A 100 -1.70 0.25 -0.78
C ALA A 100 -0.24 -0.21 -0.56
N VAL A 101 0.72 0.70 -0.66
CA VAL A 101 2.14 0.40 -0.41
C VAL A 101 2.36 -0.05 1.05
N ARG A 102 1.70 0.58 2.01
CA ARG A 102 1.78 0.20 3.42
C ARG A 102 1.27 -1.21 3.65
N TRP A 103 0.11 -1.54 3.13
CA TRP A 103 -0.46 -2.89 3.28
C TRP A 103 0.40 -3.94 2.59
N LEU A 104 0.84 -3.70 1.36
CA LEU A 104 1.75 -4.61 0.66
C LEU A 104 2.95 -4.99 1.53
N VAL A 105 3.70 -4.00 2.03
CA VAL A 105 4.91 -4.25 2.83
C VAL A 105 4.57 -4.87 4.19
N GLN A 106 3.49 -4.43 4.85
CA GLN A 106 3.07 -4.95 6.14
C GLN A 106 2.73 -6.44 6.06
N PHE A 107 1.94 -6.84 5.07
CA PHE A 107 1.53 -8.23 4.90
C PHE A 107 2.63 -9.10 4.31
N ALA A 108 3.50 -8.55 3.44
CA ALA A 108 4.71 -9.24 3.02
C ALA A 108 5.59 -9.63 4.23
N ARG A 109 5.78 -8.74 5.20
CA ARG A 109 6.53 -9.05 6.44
C ARG A 109 5.92 -10.17 7.27
N ALA A 110 4.61 -10.34 7.24
CA ALA A 110 3.90 -11.39 7.98
C ALA A 110 3.90 -12.76 7.30
N ARG A 111 4.42 -12.85 6.06
CA ARG A 111 4.51 -14.11 5.31
C ARG A 111 5.59 -15.03 5.88
N ARG A 112 5.53 -16.31 5.48
CA ARG A 112 6.40 -17.37 6.02
C ARG A 112 7.60 -17.73 5.14
N GLU A 113 7.70 -17.18 3.93
CA GLU A 113 8.82 -17.40 3.03
C GLU A 113 10.15 -16.98 3.68
N TYR A 114 11.25 -17.53 3.23
CA TYR A 114 12.55 -17.35 3.89
C TYR A 114 13.03 -15.90 3.80
N SER A 115 13.13 -15.33 2.61
CA SER A 115 13.65 -13.99 2.39
C SER A 115 12.53 -12.93 2.29
N MET A 116 12.86 -11.68 2.65
CA MET A 116 11.90 -10.58 2.48
C MET A 116 11.62 -10.29 0.99
N ALA A 117 12.58 -10.56 0.11
CA ALA A 117 12.41 -10.44 -1.34
C ALA A 117 11.36 -11.42 -1.87
N GLU A 118 11.44 -12.70 -1.46
CA GLU A 118 10.44 -13.71 -1.80
C GLU A 118 9.05 -13.39 -1.27
N ARG A 119 8.98 -12.93 -0.01
CA ARG A 119 7.72 -12.50 0.64
C ARG A 119 7.05 -11.38 -0.14
N LEU A 120 7.85 -10.38 -0.53
CA LEU A 120 7.34 -9.22 -1.27
C LEU A 120 6.88 -9.64 -2.68
N ALA A 121 7.66 -10.45 -3.39
CA ALA A 121 7.31 -10.96 -4.70
C ALA A 121 6.01 -11.79 -4.66
N SER A 122 5.90 -12.70 -3.70
CA SER A 122 4.71 -13.54 -3.53
C SER A 122 3.47 -12.72 -3.19
N GLU A 123 3.57 -11.70 -2.33
CA GLU A 123 2.42 -10.84 -2.00
C GLU A 123 1.98 -9.99 -3.20
N ILE A 124 2.91 -9.55 -4.07
CA ILE A 124 2.58 -8.84 -5.31
C ILE A 124 1.85 -9.77 -6.29
N LEU A 125 2.31 -11.02 -6.44
CA LEU A 125 1.66 -12.00 -7.30
C LEU A 125 0.23 -12.30 -6.83
N ASP A 126 0.06 -12.55 -5.53
CA ASP A 126 -1.25 -12.79 -4.93
C ASP A 126 -2.17 -11.57 -5.10
N ALA A 127 -1.65 -10.36 -4.92
CA ALA A 127 -2.42 -9.13 -5.13
C ALA A 127 -2.90 -8.97 -6.59
N ASN A 128 -2.06 -9.34 -7.57
CA ASN A 128 -2.43 -9.33 -8.98
C ASN A 128 -3.57 -10.33 -9.29
N GLN A 129 -3.63 -11.43 -8.55
CA GLN A 129 -4.68 -12.44 -8.63
C GLN A 129 -5.90 -12.12 -7.73
N GLN A 130 -5.92 -10.94 -7.11
CA GLN A 130 -6.96 -10.54 -6.14
C GLN A 130 -7.03 -11.49 -4.94
N GLN A 131 -5.90 -11.99 -4.52
CA GLN A 131 -5.72 -12.89 -3.38
C GLN A 131 -4.70 -12.30 -2.39
N GLY A 132 -4.39 -13.06 -1.35
CA GLY A 132 -3.42 -12.64 -0.35
C GLY A 132 -3.98 -11.75 0.75
N SER A 133 -3.15 -11.54 1.78
CA SER A 133 -3.56 -10.84 3.00
C SER A 133 -3.72 -9.33 2.79
N ALA A 134 -2.93 -8.73 1.91
CA ALA A 134 -3.05 -7.32 1.57
C ALA A 134 -4.35 -7.03 0.83
N TRP A 135 -4.73 -7.88 -0.13
CA TRP A 135 -5.99 -7.75 -0.83
C TRP A 135 -7.19 -7.98 0.09
N LYS A 136 -7.11 -9.00 0.96
CA LYS A 136 -8.14 -9.27 1.98
C LYS A 136 -8.36 -8.06 2.88
N ARG A 137 -7.30 -7.35 3.27
CA ARG A 137 -7.42 -6.12 4.07
C ARG A 137 -8.24 -5.04 3.35
N LYS A 138 -8.04 -4.88 2.05
CA LYS A 138 -8.86 -3.97 1.24
C LYS A 138 -10.32 -4.41 1.25
N ASP A 139 -10.58 -5.69 0.98
CA ASP A 139 -11.94 -6.25 0.96
C ASP A 139 -12.66 -6.10 2.31
N ASP A 140 -11.97 -6.35 3.42
CA ASP A 140 -12.51 -6.14 4.77
C ASP A 140 -12.93 -4.67 5.02
N ILE A 141 -12.14 -3.71 4.52
CA ILE A 141 -12.49 -2.28 4.61
C ILE A 141 -13.73 -1.98 3.77
N TYR A 142 -13.85 -2.55 2.57
CA TYR A 142 -15.04 -2.39 1.75
C TYR A 142 -16.28 -3.00 2.39
N ARG A 143 -16.16 -4.18 3.00
CA ARG A 143 -17.26 -4.82 3.75
C ARG A 143 -17.69 -3.95 4.94
N MET A 144 -16.74 -3.42 5.70
CA MET A 144 -17.04 -2.48 6.79
C MET A 144 -17.70 -1.21 6.28
N ALA A 145 -17.22 -0.64 5.18
CA ALA A 145 -17.83 0.55 4.57
C ALA A 145 -19.26 0.28 4.09
N GLN A 146 -19.51 -0.88 3.52
CA GLN A 146 -20.85 -1.28 3.09
C GLN A 146 -21.81 -1.47 4.26
N ALA A 147 -21.36 -2.15 5.32
CA ALA A 147 -22.15 -2.35 6.53
C ALA A 147 -22.51 -1.02 7.22
N ASN A 148 -21.64 -0.03 7.13
CA ASN A 148 -21.83 1.29 7.75
C ASN A 148 -22.33 2.37 6.76
N LYS A 149 -22.82 1.98 5.58
CA LYS A 149 -23.30 2.91 4.54
C LYS A 149 -24.37 3.87 5.05
N ALA A 150 -25.23 3.43 5.97
CA ALA A 150 -26.28 4.26 6.58
C ALA A 150 -25.72 5.49 7.32
N PHE A 151 -24.47 5.43 7.80
CA PHE A 151 -23.80 6.52 8.52
C PHE A 151 -22.98 7.45 7.60
N ALA A 152 -23.01 7.26 6.29
CA ALA A 152 -22.26 8.08 5.33
C ALA A 152 -22.62 9.58 5.41
N HIS A 153 -23.82 9.92 5.83
CA HIS A 153 -24.26 11.31 6.02
C HIS A 153 -23.58 12.02 7.19
N TYR A 154 -22.89 11.31 8.08
CA TYR A 154 -22.06 11.89 9.15
C TYR A 154 -20.67 12.31 8.68
N ARG A 155 -20.35 12.22 7.38
CA ARG A 155 -19.10 12.76 6.84
C ARG A 155 -19.16 14.29 6.76
N TRP A 156 -18.05 14.93 7.06
CA TRP A 156 -17.86 16.39 6.91
C TRP A 156 -16.83 16.65 5.82
#